data_5b50b6ed0ac0d8a8981e442458d8953d
#
_entry.id   5b50b6ed0ac0d8a8981e442458d8953d
#
_cell.length_a   1.000
_cell.length_b   1.000
_cell.length_c   1.000
_cell.angle_alpha   90.00
_cell.angle_beta   90.00
_cell.angle_gamma   90.00
#
_symmetry.space_group_name_H-M   'P 1'
#
loop_
_entity.id
_entity.type
_entity.pdbx_description
1 polymer ?
#
loop_
_entity_poly.entity_id
_entity_poly.type
_entity_poly.pdbx_seq_one_letter_code
_entity_poly.pdbx_strand_id
1 'polypeptide(L)'
;MLFRSLSLAGFQNMHPFAPADQAEGYMQLITELENDLATITGFAASSLQPNSGAAGEYTGLMVIRAYHQSRGQGYRNVVLIPASAHGTNPASAAMAGMKIVTVACDANGNIDVEDLEAKAKEYSSELCGLMVTYPSTHGVFESRIREIVDAVHDAGGQVYMDGANMNAQVGLTNPGYIGADVCHLNLHKTFAMPHGGGGPGVGPICVAEHLKAFLPSHSVMATGGDEGITAVASAPWGSALLLPITYGYIKMLGEAGLRRATEMAIVNANYMSAALASEFRTYYSGETGRVGHEMILDLTNFKKDYNIDCGDIAHRLMDYGFHAPTLSFPVHETLMVEPTESEPKAEMDRFIEALVSIKRECEAAVGQPDNVVVNAPHTAVEIAGEWPHPYTRQQAVFPLEWVRQAKFFPYVSKIDAGYGDRNLCCRNCE
;
A
#
# COMPACT_ATOMS: atom_id res chain seq x y z
N MET A 1 20.21 12.45 -2.73
CA MET A 1 21.10 12.11 -3.87
C MET A 1 20.29 11.60 -5.07
N LEU A 2 19.41 10.62 -4.89
CA LEU A 2 18.59 10.04 -5.98
C LEU A 2 17.74 11.06 -6.75
N PHE A 3 17.16 12.05 -6.09
CA PHE A 3 16.40 13.13 -6.74
C PHE A 3 17.21 13.94 -7.76
N ARG A 4 18.53 14.03 -7.61
CA ARG A 4 19.36 14.72 -8.58
C ARG A 4 19.43 14.02 -9.95
N SER A 5 19.15 12.73 -10.01
CA SER A 5 19.10 12.01 -11.29
C SER A 5 18.07 12.59 -12.24
N LEU A 6 16.95 13.14 -11.73
CA LEU A 6 15.91 13.77 -12.52
C LEU A 6 16.38 15.01 -13.31
N SER A 7 17.41 15.70 -12.80
CA SER A 7 17.96 16.91 -13.42
C SER A 7 19.21 16.64 -14.28
N LEU A 8 19.61 15.39 -14.44
CA LEU A 8 20.72 15.04 -15.33
C LEU A 8 20.31 15.23 -16.79
N ALA A 9 21.25 15.72 -17.60
CA ALA A 9 21.05 15.83 -19.05
C ALA A 9 20.68 14.49 -19.66
N GLY A 10 19.70 14.49 -20.55
CA GLY A 10 19.20 13.27 -21.19
C GLY A 10 18.02 12.59 -20.47
N PHE A 11 17.75 12.90 -19.19
CA PHE A 11 16.56 12.41 -18.51
C PHE A 11 15.39 13.40 -18.54
N GLN A 12 15.62 14.63 -18.09
CA GLN A 12 14.54 15.63 -17.90
C GLN A 12 13.92 16.18 -19.20
N ASN A 13 14.65 16.10 -20.32
CA ASN A 13 14.25 16.67 -21.59
C ASN A 13 13.88 15.61 -22.66
N MET A 14 13.63 14.38 -22.23
CA MET A 14 13.28 13.30 -23.13
C MET A 14 11.77 13.13 -23.22
N HIS A 15 11.20 13.16 -24.42
CA HIS A 15 9.80 12.85 -24.64
C HIS A 15 9.60 11.33 -24.60
N PRO A 16 8.50 10.79 -24.00
CA PRO A 16 8.26 9.36 -23.92
C PRO A 16 8.15 8.63 -25.27
N PHE A 17 7.89 9.35 -26.36
CA PHE A 17 7.84 8.82 -27.71
C PHE A 17 9.09 9.18 -28.55
N ALA A 18 10.18 9.56 -27.92
CA ALA A 18 11.44 9.70 -28.61
C ALA A 18 11.85 8.37 -29.25
N PRO A 19 12.35 8.35 -30.51
CA PRO A 19 12.82 7.13 -31.13
C PRO A 19 13.87 6.41 -30.28
N ALA A 20 13.79 5.08 -30.19
CA ALA A 20 14.65 4.29 -29.31
C ALA A 20 16.15 4.48 -29.60
N ASP A 21 16.52 4.66 -30.85
CA ASP A 21 17.90 4.92 -31.30
C ASP A 21 18.42 6.31 -30.88
N GLN A 22 17.52 7.22 -30.48
CA GLN A 22 17.87 8.53 -29.92
C GLN A 22 17.81 8.54 -28.37
N ALA A 23 17.40 7.46 -27.76
CA ALA A 23 17.20 7.31 -26.32
C ALA A 23 17.87 6.03 -25.76
N GLU A 24 18.96 5.55 -26.37
CA GLU A 24 19.59 4.26 -26.07
C GLU A 24 19.89 4.08 -24.58
N GLY A 25 20.47 5.10 -23.92
CA GLY A 25 20.78 5.03 -22.49
C GLY A 25 19.51 4.93 -21.59
N TYR A 26 18.43 5.55 -22.03
CA TYR A 26 17.14 5.44 -21.31
C TYR A 26 16.52 4.05 -21.52
N MET A 27 16.58 3.53 -22.75
CA MET A 27 16.11 2.18 -23.08
C MET A 27 16.90 1.11 -22.34
N GLN A 28 18.22 1.28 -22.20
CA GLN A 28 19.05 0.40 -21.38
C GLN A 28 18.59 0.40 -19.92
N LEU A 29 18.40 1.59 -19.32
CA LEU A 29 17.91 1.73 -17.94
C LEU A 29 16.55 1.03 -17.76
N ILE A 30 15.61 1.23 -18.68
CA ILE A 30 14.29 0.61 -18.65
C ILE A 30 14.42 -0.91 -18.68
N THR A 31 15.17 -1.46 -19.63
CA THR A 31 15.38 -2.91 -19.77
C THR A 31 16.04 -3.51 -18.52
N GLU A 32 17.06 -2.85 -17.98
CA GLU A 32 17.72 -3.32 -16.76
C GLU A 32 16.77 -3.28 -15.56
N LEU A 33 15.95 -2.22 -15.43
CA LEU A 33 14.99 -2.10 -14.33
C LEU A 33 13.89 -3.17 -14.44
N GLU A 34 13.38 -3.44 -15.66
CA GLU A 34 12.42 -4.51 -15.87
C GLU A 34 13.00 -5.88 -15.47
N ASN A 35 14.25 -6.15 -15.81
CA ASN A 35 14.96 -7.38 -15.40
C ASN A 35 15.20 -7.45 -13.89
N ASP A 36 15.58 -6.33 -13.27
CA ASP A 36 15.75 -6.27 -11.81
C ASP A 36 14.42 -6.58 -11.09
N LEU A 37 13.32 -5.99 -11.52
CA LEU A 37 12.01 -6.23 -10.92
C LEU A 37 11.51 -7.66 -11.14
N ALA A 38 11.71 -8.22 -12.31
CA ALA A 38 11.41 -9.63 -12.59
C ALA A 38 12.23 -10.55 -11.69
N THR A 39 13.52 -10.27 -11.49
CA THR A 39 14.42 -11.03 -10.60
C THR A 39 13.96 -10.94 -9.14
N ILE A 40 13.67 -9.73 -8.65
CA ILE A 40 13.22 -9.49 -7.26
C ILE A 40 11.92 -10.24 -6.95
N THR A 41 11.01 -10.28 -7.91
CA THR A 41 9.70 -10.91 -7.77
C THR A 41 9.69 -12.41 -8.09
N GLY A 42 10.80 -12.94 -8.65
CA GLY A 42 10.91 -14.34 -9.06
C GLY A 42 10.11 -14.67 -10.33
N PHE A 43 9.83 -13.68 -11.16
CA PHE A 43 9.08 -13.81 -12.39
C PHE A 43 9.97 -13.78 -13.66
N ALA A 44 9.38 -14.11 -14.81
CA ALA A 44 10.09 -14.21 -16.08
C ALA A 44 10.23 -12.88 -16.81
N ALA A 45 9.29 -11.97 -16.61
CA ALA A 45 9.28 -10.66 -17.27
C ALA A 45 8.48 -9.63 -16.47
N SER A 46 8.71 -8.34 -16.77
CA SER A 46 7.93 -7.25 -16.22
C SER A 46 7.55 -6.22 -17.29
N SER A 47 6.61 -5.35 -16.97
CA SER A 47 6.22 -4.20 -17.79
C SER A 47 6.07 -2.97 -16.90
N LEU A 48 6.77 -1.89 -17.25
CA LEU A 48 6.71 -0.59 -16.58
C LEU A 48 5.57 0.29 -17.11
N GLN A 49 4.72 -0.20 -18.02
CA GLN A 49 3.69 0.62 -18.65
C GLN A 49 2.62 1.14 -17.68
N PRO A 50 2.09 0.34 -16.70
CA PRO A 50 1.08 0.85 -15.79
C PRO A 50 1.61 2.01 -14.92
N ASN A 51 0.83 3.10 -14.84
CA ASN A 51 1.25 4.35 -14.20
C ASN A 51 0.72 4.53 -12.76
N SER A 52 0.13 3.50 -12.20
CA SER A 52 -0.35 3.48 -10.80
C SER A 52 -0.57 2.05 -10.34
N GLY A 53 -0.77 1.84 -9.03
CA GLY A 53 -1.13 0.54 -8.48
C GLY A 53 -2.41 -0.01 -9.09
N ALA A 54 -3.49 0.78 -9.10
CA ALA A 54 -4.77 0.37 -9.69
C ALA A 54 -4.65 0.06 -11.20
N ALA A 55 -3.82 0.79 -11.95
CA ALA A 55 -3.51 0.46 -13.34
C ALA A 55 -2.75 -0.87 -13.45
N GLY A 56 -1.85 -1.15 -12.51
CA GLY A 56 -1.16 -2.45 -12.41
C GLY A 56 -2.11 -3.60 -12.09
N GLU A 57 -3.04 -3.41 -11.15
CA GLU A 57 -4.08 -4.39 -10.84
C GLU A 57 -4.91 -4.74 -12.09
N TYR A 58 -5.46 -3.70 -12.73
CA TYR A 58 -6.23 -3.88 -13.97
C TYR A 58 -5.42 -4.59 -15.05
N THR A 59 -4.16 -4.18 -15.24
CA THR A 59 -3.28 -4.76 -16.26
C THR A 59 -3.02 -6.25 -15.99
N GLY A 60 -2.71 -6.62 -14.75
CA GLY A 60 -2.48 -8.01 -14.36
C GLY A 60 -3.71 -8.89 -14.63
N LEU A 61 -4.90 -8.41 -14.29
CA LEU A 61 -6.15 -9.11 -14.57
C LEU A 61 -6.43 -9.24 -16.07
N MET A 62 -6.13 -8.21 -16.86
CA MET A 62 -6.29 -8.26 -18.32
C MET A 62 -5.31 -9.24 -18.98
N VAL A 63 -4.09 -9.36 -18.45
CA VAL A 63 -3.11 -10.38 -18.89
C VAL A 63 -3.64 -11.79 -18.60
N ILE A 64 -4.14 -12.05 -17.39
CA ILE A 64 -4.78 -13.34 -17.05
C ILE A 64 -5.95 -13.63 -17.98
N ARG A 65 -6.78 -12.63 -18.25
CA ARG A 65 -7.92 -12.77 -19.13
C ARG A 65 -7.52 -13.09 -20.56
N ALA A 66 -6.49 -12.42 -21.10
CA ALA A 66 -5.95 -12.69 -22.42
C ALA A 66 -5.39 -14.12 -22.52
N TYR A 67 -4.68 -14.58 -21.50
CA TYR A 67 -4.22 -15.96 -21.40
C TYR A 67 -5.37 -16.97 -21.50
N HIS A 68 -6.45 -16.79 -20.75
CA HIS A 68 -7.61 -17.68 -20.86
C HIS A 68 -8.28 -17.60 -22.23
N GLN A 69 -8.39 -16.41 -22.81
CA GLN A 69 -8.96 -16.21 -24.14
C GLN A 69 -8.15 -16.92 -25.24
N SER A 70 -6.83 -16.86 -25.21
CA SER A 70 -5.94 -17.53 -26.17
C SER A 70 -6.11 -19.06 -26.15
N ARG A 71 -6.55 -19.62 -25.03
CA ARG A 71 -6.84 -21.04 -24.84
C ARG A 71 -8.29 -21.43 -25.16
N GLY A 72 -9.09 -20.52 -25.71
CA GLY A 72 -10.52 -20.74 -25.97
C GLY A 72 -11.39 -20.74 -24.71
N GLN A 73 -10.86 -20.25 -23.58
CA GLN A 73 -11.49 -20.25 -22.26
C GLN A 73 -11.98 -18.85 -21.87
N GLY A 74 -12.38 -18.02 -22.83
CA GLY A 74 -12.85 -16.65 -22.57
C GLY A 74 -14.13 -16.56 -21.69
N TYR A 75 -14.76 -17.68 -21.39
CA TYR A 75 -15.87 -17.80 -20.45
C TYR A 75 -15.42 -17.80 -18.98
N ARG A 76 -14.12 -18.01 -18.68
CA ARG A 76 -13.58 -17.90 -17.34
C ARG A 76 -13.51 -16.41 -16.94
N ASN A 77 -14.45 -15.99 -16.09
CA ASN A 77 -14.57 -14.59 -15.68
C ASN A 77 -14.85 -14.41 -14.18
N VAL A 78 -14.84 -15.50 -13.41
CA VAL A 78 -14.96 -15.43 -11.94
C VAL A 78 -13.60 -15.18 -11.31
N VAL A 79 -13.53 -14.22 -10.39
CA VAL A 79 -12.35 -13.95 -9.57
C VAL A 79 -12.71 -14.06 -8.09
N LEU A 80 -11.91 -14.83 -7.35
CA LEU A 80 -12.01 -14.90 -5.88
C LEU A 80 -11.25 -13.73 -5.27
N ILE A 81 -11.82 -13.08 -4.28
CA ILE A 81 -11.19 -11.95 -3.58
C ILE A 81 -11.46 -12.10 -2.08
N PRO A 82 -10.42 -12.26 -1.23
CA PRO A 82 -10.60 -12.30 0.22
C PRO A 82 -11.21 -11.02 0.77
N ALA A 83 -12.01 -11.13 1.82
CA ALA A 83 -12.62 -9.99 2.50
C ALA A 83 -11.58 -9.00 3.07
N SER A 84 -10.34 -9.46 3.30
CA SER A 84 -9.20 -8.63 3.70
C SER A 84 -8.56 -7.84 2.56
N ALA A 85 -8.96 -8.04 1.29
CA ALA A 85 -8.33 -7.37 0.16
C ALA A 85 -8.54 -5.85 0.21
N HIS A 86 -7.57 -5.10 -0.33
CA HIS A 86 -7.72 -3.66 -0.49
C HIS A 86 -8.94 -3.34 -1.38
N GLY A 87 -9.66 -2.26 -1.06
CA GLY A 87 -10.89 -1.88 -1.77
C GLY A 87 -10.71 -1.63 -3.27
N THR A 88 -9.50 -1.39 -3.75
CA THR A 88 -9.18 -1.27 -5.19
C THR A 88 -9.22 -2.60 -5.93
N ASN A 89 -8.97 -3.73 -5.26
CA ASN A 89 -8.97 -5.06 -5.91
C ASN A 89 -10.34 -5.39 -6.52
N PRO A 90 -11.47 -5.34 -5.79
CA PRO A 90 -12.77 -5.56 -6.40
C PRO A 90 -13.12 -4.50 -7.47
N ALA A 91 -12.70 -3.25 -7.32
CA ALA A 91 -12.93 -2.22 -8.33
C ALA A 91 -12.18 -2.54 -9.64
N SER A 92 -10.92 -2.94 -9.57
CA SER A 92 -10.11 -3.34 -10.73
C SER A 92 -10.69 -4.60 -11.40
N ALA A 93 -11.15 -5.58 -10.62
CA ALA A 93 -11.81 -6.78 -11.14
C ALA A 93 -13.12 -6.44 -11.89
N ALA A 94 -13.93 -5.55 -11.35
CA ALA A 94 -15.14 -5.07 -12.00
C ALA A 94 -14.82 -4.34 -13.32
N MET A 95 -13.79 -3.48 -13.34
CA MET A 95 -13.31 -2.81 -14.56
C MET A 95 -12.82 -3.80 -15.61
N ALA A 96 -12.18 -4.89 -15.19
CA ALA A 96 -11.75 -5.97 -16.08
C ALA A 96 -12.92 -6.87 -16.57
N GLY A 97 -14.16 -6.57 -16.16
CA GLY A 97 -15.36 -7.32 -16.55
C GLY A 97 -15.47 -8.68 -15.88
N MET A 98 -14.93 -8.84 -14.68
CA MET A 98 -14.97 -10.07 -13.91
C MET A 98 -16.12 -10.09 -12.90
N LYS A 99 -16.63 -11.29 -12.62
CA LYS A 99 -17.58 -11.57 -11.55
C LYS A 99 -16.81 -11.83 -10.26
N ILE A 100 -17.04 -11.01 -9.25
CA ILE A 100 -16.36 -11.09 -7.96
C ILE A 100 -17.08 -12.09 -7.05
N VAL A 101 -16.31 -12.99 -6.45
CA VAL A 101 -16.76 -13.90 -5.39
C VAL A 101 -15.88 -13.67 -4.18
N THR A 102 -16.46 -13.18 -3.10
CA THR A 102 -15.71 -12.87 -1.88
C THR A 102 -15.43 -14.15 -1.11
N VAL A 103 -14.19 -14.30 -0.65
CA VAL A 103 -13.75 -15.37 0.27
C VAL A 103 -13.70 -14.83 1.68
N ALA A 104 -14.19 -15.59 2.65
CA ALA A 104 -14.18 -15.22 4.06
C ALA A 104 -12.75 -15.17 4.63
N CYS A 105 -12.61 -14.45 5.76
CA CYS A 105 -11.43 -14.52 6.61
C CYS A 105 -11.80 -15.15 7.95
N ASP A 106 -10.85 -15.83 8.57
CA ASP A 106 -11.00 -16.40 9.91
C ASP A 106 -10.92 -15.34 11.02
N ALA A 107 -11.10 -15.74 12.26
CA ALA A 107 -11.04 -14.84 13.42
C ALA A 107 -9.63 -14.26 13.68
N ASN A 108 -8.59 -14.85 13.10
CA ASN A 108 -7.21 -14.40 13.21
C ASN A 108 -6.78 -13.49 12.05
N GLY A 109 -7.69 -13.23 11.12
CA GLY A 109 -7.44 -12.37 9.96
C GLY A 109 -6.76 -13.07 8.79
N ASN A 110 -6.65 -14.39 8.81
CA ASN A 110 -6.18 -15.20 7.67
C ASN A 110 -7.34 -15.50 6.72
N ILE A 111 -7.01 -15.92 5.51
CA ILE A 111 -8.00 -16.42 4.55
C ILE A 111 -8.59 -17.71 5.09
N ASP A 112 -9.92 -17.83 5.09
CA ASP A 112 -10.61 -19.09 5.35
C ASP A 112 -10.38 -20.03 4.16
N VAL A 113 -9.44 -20.97 4.34
CA VAL A 113 -8.98 -21.87 3.27
C VAL A 113 -10.10 -22.84 2.88
N GLU A 114 -10.90 -23.30 3.82
CA GLU A 114 -12.03 -24.20 3.58
C GLU A 114 -13.11 -23.52 2.71
N ASP A 115 -13.40 -22.24 2.99
CA ASP A 115 -14.31 -21.44 2.17
C ASP A 115 -13.72 -21.16 0.77
N LEU A 116 -12.41 -20.90 0.68
CA LEU A 116 -11.71 -20.70 -0.58
C LEU A 116 -11.77 -21.97 -1.45
N GLU A 117 -11.42 -23.14 -0.90
CA GLU A 117 -11.45 -24.41 -1.62
C GLU A 117 -12.85 -24.76 -2.11
N ALA A 118 -13.87 -24.55 -1.25
CA ALA A 118 -15.27 -24.76 -1.63
C ALA A 118 -15.67 -23.90 -2.81
N LYS A 119 -15.32 -22.60 -2.80
CA LYS A 119 -15.60 -21.65 -3.89
C LYS A 119 -14.78 -21.93 -5.15
N ALA A 120 -13.51 -22.25 -5.02
CA ALA A 120 -12.67 -22.65 -6.15
C ALA A 120 -13.25 -23.87 -6.87
N LYS A 121 -13.75 -24.84 -6.11
CA LYS A 121 -14.42 -26.02 -6.67
C LYS A 121 -15.77 -25.68 -7.30
N GLU A 122 -16.61 -24.88 -6.63
CA GLU A 122 -17.92 -24.44 -7.12
C GLU A 122 -17.81 -23.74 -8.47
N TYR A 123 -16.84 -22.83 -8.59
CA TYR A 123 -16.62 -22.03 -9.80
C TYR A 123 -15.55 -22.59 -10.74
N SER A 124 -15.08 -23.82 -10.55
CA SER A 124 -13.93 -24.39 -11.31
C SER A 124 -14.07 -24.31 -12.82
N SER A 125 -15.29 -24.36 -13.37
CA SER A 125 -15.52 -24.20 -14.81
C SER A 125 -15.36 -22.75 -15.30
N GLU A 126 -15.55 -21.75 -14.43
CA GLU A 126 -15.58 -20.33 -14.77
C GLU A 126 -14.48 -19.53 -14.05
N LEU A 127 -13.68 -20.17 -13.17
CA LEU A 127 -12.67 -19.50 -12.37
C LEU A 127 -11.56 -18.93 -13.26
N CYS A 128 -11.48 -17.62 -13.30
CA CYS A 128 -10.40 -16.87 -13.95
C CYS A 128 -9.16 -16.81 -13.05
N GLY A 129 -9.36 -16.51 -11.76
CA GLY A 129 -8.26 -16.44 -10.81
C GLY A 129 -8.66 -16.00 -9.41
N LEU A 130 -7.63 -15.79 -8.60
CA LEU A 130 -7.67 -15.23 -7.24
C LEU A 130 -6.87 -13.92 -7.22
N MET A 131 -7.37 -12.90 -6.53
CA MET A 131 -6.56 -11.75 -6.11
C MET A 131 -6.23 -11.90 -4.63
N VAL A 132 -4.96 -11.94 -4.28
CA VAL A 132 -4.49 -12.09 -2.89
C VAL A 132 -3.41 -11.06 -2.56
N THR A 133 -3.41 -10.53 -1.35
CA THR A 133 -2.35 -9.68 -0.81
C THR A 133 -1.48 -10.49 0.15
N TYR A 134 -0.15 -10.40 0.04
CA TYR A 134 0.78 -11.12 0.89
C TYR A 134 2.00 -10.26 1.25
N PRO A 135 2.32 -10.05 2.57
CA PRO A 135 1.45 -10.35 3.71
C PRO A 135 0.08 -9.69 3.54
N SER A 136 -0.94 -10.18 4.26
CA SER A 136 -2.29 -9.63 4.14
C SER A 136 -2.35 -8.19 4.69
N THR A 137 -3.38 -7.44 4.31
CA THR A 137 -3.65 -6.10 4.87
C THR A 137 -3.93 -6.12 6.39
N HIS A 138 -4.12 -7.30 6.97
CA HIS A 138 -4.20 -7.51 8.41
C HIS A 138 -2.82 -7.49 9.11
N GLY A 139 -1.73 -7.28 8.36
CA GLY A 139 -0.36 -7.26 8.88
C GLY A 139 0.20 -8.64 9.22
N VAL A 140 -0.38 -9.71 8.71
CA VAL A 140 0.02 -11.09 9.00
C VAL A 140 0.43 -11.85 7.75
N PHE A 141 1.41 -12.74 7.90
CA PHE A 141 1.78 -13.69 6.86
C PHE A 141 0.77 -14.84 6.85
N GLU A 142 0.16 -15.08 5.69
CA GLU A 142 -0.74 -16.20 5.46
C GLU A 142 0.07 -17.51 5.46
N SER A 143 -0.04 -18.31 6.53
CA SER A 143 0.77 -19.53 6.71
C SER A 143 0.43 -20.61 5.69
N ARG A 144 -0.83 -20.65 5.21
CA ARG A 144 -1.34 -21.61 4.23
C ARG A 144 -1.33 -21.08 2.80
N ILE A 145 -0.55 -20.04 2.49
CA ILE A 145 -0.59 -19.37 1.18
C ILE A 145 -0.36 -20.34 0.00
N ARG A 146 0.49 -21.37 0.16
CA ARG A 146 0.73 -22.36 -0.90
C ARG A 146 -0.47 -23.25 -1.16
N GLU A 147 -1.17 -23.70 -0.12
CA GLU A 147 -2.42 -24.46 -0.25
C GLU A 147 -3.48 -23.64 -0.98
N ILE A 148 -3.58 -22.35 -0.67
CA ILE A 148 -4.46 -21.40 -1.33
C ILE A 148 -4.14 -21.31 -2.83
N VAL A 149 -2.86 -21.15 -3.17
CA VAL A 149 -2.38 -21.09 -4.56
C VAL A 149 -2.69 -22.39 -5.31
N ASP A 150 -2.36 -23.54 -4.71
CA ASP A 150 -2.57 -24.85 -5.32
C ASP A 150 -4.07 -25.10 -5.59
N ALA A 151 -4.95 -24.77 -4.64
CA ALA A 151 -6.39 -24.92 -4.81
C ALA A 151 -6.95 -24.09 -6.01
N VAL A 152 -6.41 -22.90 -6.25
CA VAL A 152 -6.80 -22.07 -7.39
C VAL A 152 -6.29 -22.64 -8.71
N HIS A 153 -5.04 -23.09 -8.74
CA HIS A 153 -4.44 -23.71 -9.93
C HIS A 153 -5.15 -25.03 -10.29
N ASP A 154 -5.46 -25.87 -9.31
CA ASP A 154 -6.19 -27.12 -9.51
C ASP A 154 -7.60 -26.88 -10.11
N ALA A 155 -8.22 -25.75 -9.78
CA ALA A 155 -9.48 -25.31 -10.37
C ALA A 155 -9.31 -24.61 -11.74
N GLY A 156 -8.07 -24.49 -12.25
CA GLY A 156 -7.74 -23.92 -13.56
C GLY A 156 -7.68 -22.39 -13.58
N GLY A 157 -7.71 -21.74 -12.42
CA GLY A 157 -7.53 -20.29 -12.26
C GLY A 157 -6.06 -19.88 -12.24
N GLN A 158 -5.80 -18.56 -12.28
CA GLN A 158 -4.48 -17.96 -12.10
C GLN A 158 -4.43 -17.16 -10.80
N VAL A 159 -3.25 -17.01 -10.22
CA VAL A 159 -3.08 -16.26 -8.97
C VAL A 159 -2.45 -14.90 -9.24
N TYR A 160 -3.23 -13.86 -9.02
CA TYR A 160 -2.77 -12.48 -8.97
C TYR A 160 -2.40 -12.14 -7.52
N MET A 161 -1.14 -11.76 -7.29
CA MET A 161 -0.68 -11.28 -5.98
C MET A 161 -0.56 -9.77 -5.98
N ASP A 162 -1.27 -9.12 -5.07
CA ASP A 162 -1.09 -7.70 -4.80
C ASP A 162 0.24 -7.48 -4.10
N GLY A 163 1.22 -6.99 -4.86
CA GLY A 163 2.56 -6.66 -4.43
C GLY A 163 2.78 -5.16 -4.29
N ALA A 164 1.70 -4.38 -4.11
CA ALA A 164 1.78 -2.93 -3.93
C ALA A 164 2.80 -2.53 -2.87
N ASN A 165 2.88 -3.32 -1.80
CA ASN A 165 3.89 -3.17 -0.76
C ASN A 165 4.69 -4.47 -0.61
N MET A 166 5.97 -4.41 -0.98
CA MET A 166 6.91 -5.53 -0.92
C MET A 166 7.84 -5.45 0.29
N ASN A 167 7.59 -4.54 1.24
CA ASN A 167 8.50 -4.27 2.38
C ASN A 167 8.72 -5.48 3.30
N ALA A 168 7.88 -6.52 3.23
CA ALA A 168 8.05 -7.74 3.99
C ALA A 168 8.53 -8.95 3.15
N GLN A 169 8.81 -8.77 1.85
CA GLN A 169 9.12 -9.88 0.95
C GLN A 169 10.54 -9.81 0.36
N VAL A 170 11.00 -8.63 -0.10
CA VAL A 170 12.22 -8.50 -0.92
C VAL A 170 13.43 -9.16 -0.24
N GLY A 171 14.03 -10.12 -0.93
CA GLY A 171 15.19 -10.86 -0.46
C GLY A 171 14.93 -11.93 0.63
N LEU A 172 13.69 -12.05 1.13
CA LEU A 172 13.28 -13.11 2.07
C LEU A 172 12.39 -14.15 1.39
N THR A 173 11.45 -13.67 0.56
CA THR A 173 10.58 -14.48 -0.29
C THR A 173 10.20 -13.65 -1.51
N ASN A 174 9.43 -14.21 -2.43
CA ASN A 174 8.90 -13.48 -3.57
C ASN A 174 7.62 -14.13 -4.12
N PRO A 175 6.79 -13.37 -4.88
CA PRO A 175 5.54 -13.87 -5.44
C PRO A 175 5.70 -15.12 -6.30
N GLY A 176 6.71 -15.16 -7.17
CA GLY A 176 6.96 -16.32 -8.04
C GLY A 176 7.30 -17.58 -7.26
N TYR A 177 8.11 -17.47 -6.19
CA TYR A 177 8.42 -18.60 -5.31
C TYR A 177 7.20 -19.09 -4.53
N ILE A 178 6.30 -18.19 -4.14
CA ILE A 178 5.03 -18.53 -3.47
C ILE A 178 4.10 -19.28 -4.41
N GLY A 179 4.18 -19.02 -5.73
CA GLY A 179 3.39 -19.67 -6.76
C GLY A 179 2.38 -18.73 -7.44
N ALA A 180 2.48 -17.42 -7.22
CA ALA A 180 1.68 -16.46 -7.97
C ALA A 180 2.08 -16.44 -9.46
N ASP A 181 1.13 -16.08 -10.34
CA ASP A 181 1.32 -16.01 -11.78
C ASP A 181 1.59 -14.59 -12.27
N VAL A 182 1.05 -13.61 -11.57
CA VAL A 182 1.28 -12.18 -11.82
C VAL A 182 1.24 -11.40 -10.51
N CYS A 183 2.07 -10.38 -10.40
CA CYS A 183 1.92 -9.37 -9.38
C CYS A 183 2.06 -7.96 -9.95
N HIS A 184 1.46 -6.95 -9.30
CA HIS A 184 1.86 -5.57 -9.50
C HIS A 184 2.70 -5.08 -8.34
N LEU A 185 3.49 -4.06 -8.60
CA LEU A 185 4.30 -3.36 -7.61
C LEU A 185 3.92 -1.88 -7.57
N ASN A 186 4.15 -1.22 -6.45
CA ASN A 186 4.16 0.24 -6.38
C ASN A 186 5.57 0.72 -6.14
N LEU A 187 6.23 1.28 -7.17
CA LEU A 187 7.61 1.75 -7.03
C LEU A 187 7.73 2.91 -6.02
N HIS A 188 6.63 3.63 -5.77
CA HIS A 188 6.52 4.69 -4.78
C HIS A 188 6.28 4.22 -3.33
N LYS A 189 6.33 2.92 -3.08
CA LYS A 189 6.34 2.32 -1.73
C LYS A 189 7.72 1.73 -1.44
N THR A 190 7.95 0.49 -1.81
CA THR A 190 9.17 -0.27 -1.47
C THR A 190 10.43 0.23 -2.19
N PHE A 191 10.31 0.89 -3.35
CA PHE A 191 11.43 1.20 -4.25
C PHE A 191 11.76 2.69 -4.36
N ALA A 192 11.47 3.45 -3.30
CA ALA A 192 11.90 4.83 -3.07
C ALA A 192 11.48 5.87 -4.14
N MET A 193 10.57 5.54 -5.06
CA MET A 193 10.06 6.50 -6.03
C MET A 193 9.18 7.55 -5.32
N PRO A 194 9.39 8.86 -5.54
CA PRO A 194 8.52 9.88 -4.97
C PRO A 194 7.12 9.83 -5.60
N HIS A 195 6.09 10.02 -4.78
CA HIS A 195 4.69 10.07 -5.21
C HIS A 195 4.05 11.45 -5.09
N GLY A 196 4.71 12.38 -4.41
CA GLY A 196 4.31 13.79 -4.33
C GLY A 196 2.91 14.01 -3.77
N GLY A 197 2.49 13.20 -2.80
CA GLY A 197 1.14 13.29 -2.22
C GLY A 197 0.02 12.82 -3.16
N GLY A 198 0.29 11.88 -4.07
CA GLY A 198 -0.65 11.33 -5.04
C GLY A 198 -0.39 11.77 -6.49
N GLY A 199 0.82 12.24 -6.76
CA GLY A 199 1.29 12.67 -8.08
C GLY A 199 1.71 11.50 -8.98
N PRO A 200 2.81 11.67 -9.76
CA PRO A 200 3.25 10.68 -10.72
C PRO A 200 3.56 9.35 -10.07
N GLY A 201 3.24 8.25 -10.75
CA GLY A 201 3.46 6.90 -10.23
C GLY A 201 3.89 5.93 -11.32
N VAL A 202 4.38 4.77 -10.90
CA VAL A 202 4.59 3.60 -11.75
C VAL A 202 4.18 2.37 -10.94
N GLY A 203 3.26 1.60 -11.52
CA GLY A 203 2.74 0.35 -10.94
C GLY A 203 3.04 -0.82 -11.84
N PRO A 204 4.31 -1.23 -12.00
CA PRO A 204 4.69 -2.27 -12.93
C PRO A 204 4.02 -3.59 -12.59
N ILE A 205 3.80 -4.42 -13.61
CA ILE A 205 3.43 -5.82 -13.42
C ILE A 205 4.63 -6.71 -13.72
N CYS A 206 4.72 -7.81 -12.97
CA CYS A 206 5.68 -8.88 -13.19
C CYS A 206 4.90 -10.18 -13.38
N VAL A 207 5.30 -11.03 -14.33
CA VAL A 207 4.51 -12.18 -14.74
C VAL A 207 5.36 -13.44 -14.90
N ALA A 208 4.73 -14.59 -14.65
CA ALA A 208 5.28 -15.92 -14.92
C ALA A 208 5.49 -16.15 -16.41
N GLU A 209 6.32 -17.13 -16.78
CA GLU A 209 6.73 -17.39 -18.18
C GLU A 209 5.54 -17.58 -19.13
N HIS A 210 4.51 -18.28 -18.71
CA HIS A 210 3.33 -18.55 -19.55
C HIS A 210 2.43 -17.32 -19.79
N LEU A 211 2.62 -16.25 -19.02
CA LEU A 211 1.90 -14.99 -19.18
C LEU A 211 2.69 -13.90 -19.92
N LYS A 212 3.98 -14.11 -20.15
CA LYS A 212 4.89 -13.14 -20.75
C LYS A 212 4.43 -12.66 -22.14
N ALA A 213 3.88 -13.54 -22.96
CA ALA A 213 3.40 -13.20 -24.30
C ALA A 213 2.26 -12.17 -24.29
N PHE A 214 1.55 -12.03 -23.17
CA PHE A 214 0.37 -11.16 -23.03
C PHE A 214 0.67 -9.80 -22.37
N LEU A 215 1.93 -9.49 -22.06
CA LEU A 215 2.31 -8.18 -21.53
C LEU A 215 1.84 -7.03 -22.45
N PRO A 216 1.45 -5.87 -21.90
CA PRO A 216 0.80 -4.81 -22.68
C PRO A 216 1.69 -4.28 -23.79
N SER A 217 1.16 -4.26 -25.00
CA SER A 217 1.77 -3.65 -26.19
C SER A 217 1.55 -2.12 -26.19
N HIS A 218 2.20 -1.43 -27.12
CA HIS A 218 1.98 -0.01 -27.33
C HIS A 218 1.97 0.33 -28.82
N SER A 219 1.08 1.24 -29.24
CA SER A 219 0.88 1.56 -30.67
C SER A 219 2.03 2.34 -31.30
N VAL A 220 2.86 3.02 -30.50
CA VAL A 220 3.94 3.90 -30.99
C VAL A 220 5.32 3.29 -30.66
N MET A 221 5.46 2.65 -29.51
CA MET A 221 6.74 2.11 -29.04
C MET A 221 6.67 0.57 -29.02
N ALA A 222 7.74 -0.08 -29.41
CA ALA A 222 7.84 -1.55 -29.35
C ALA A 222 8.01 -1.98 -27.87
N THR A 223 6.90 -2.37 -27.23
CA THR A 223 6.84 -2.92 -25.88
C THR A 223 5.90 -4.12 -25.83
N GLY A 224 5.99 -4.91 -24.79
CA GLY A 224 5.06 -6.02 -24.51
C GLY A 224 5.46 -7.34 -25.16
N GLY A 225 4.54 -8.29 -25.08
CA GLY A 225 4.69 -9.64 -25.64
C GLY A 225 4.09 -9.80 -27.04
N ASP A 226 4.36 -10.93 -27.68
CA ASP A 226 3.93 -11.21 -29.06
C ASP A 226 2.40 -11.30 -29.21
N GLU A 227 1.67 -11.64 -28.15
CA GLU A 227 0.20 -11.68 -28.07
C GLU A 227 -0.32 -10.60 -27.09
N GLY A 228 0.44 -9.51 -26.96
CA GLY A 228 0.22 -8.47 -25.95
C GLY A 228 -1.18 -7.87 -25.97
N ILE A 229 -1.72 -7.65 -24.78
CA ILE A 229 -2.94 -6.84 -24.65
C ILE A 229 -2.69 -5.43 -25.14
N THR A 230 -3.76 -4.68 -25.41
CA THR A 230 -3.65 -3.27 -25.81
C THR A 230 -2.99 -2.44 -24.72
N ALA A 231 -2.46 -1.25 -25.12
CA ALA A 231 -1.87 -0.32 -24.18
C ALA A 231 -2.83 0.04 -23.03
N VAL A 232 -2.29 0.08 -21.81
CA VAL A 232 -3.02 0.40 -20.57
C VAL A 232 -2.76 1.82 -20.07
N ALA A 233 -1.78 2.50 -20.67
CA ALA A 233 -1.45 3.90 -20.42
C ALA A 233 -1.02 4.58 -21.72
N SER A 234 -1.15 5.91 -21.76
CA SER A 234 -0.72 6.70 -22.92
C SER A 234 0.79 6.71 -23.11
N ALA A 235 1.55 6.74 -22.01
CA ALA A 235 3.00 6.63 -22.03
C ALA A 235 3.43 5.15 -21.95
N PRO A 236 4.49 4.74 -22.67
CA PRO A 236 4.89 3.33 -22.73
C PRO A 236 5.54 2.79 -21.45
N TRP A 237 6.00 3.66 -20.54
CA TRP A 237 6.75 3.28 -19.33
C TRP A 237 6.33 4.09 -18.08
N GLY A 238 5.04 4.23 -17.85
CA GLY A 238 4.51 4.96 -16.70
C GLY A 238 5.05 6.38 -16.63
N SER A 239 5.44 6.83 -15.43
CA SER A 239 6.11 8.13 -15.21
C SER A 239 7.62 7.99 -15.40
N ALA A 240 8.07 7.82 -16.65
CA ALA A 240 9.44 7.43 -17.00
C ALA A 240 10.54 8.32 -16.39
N LEU A 241 10.28 9.62 -16.22
CA LEU A 241 11.23 10.54 -15.57
C LEU A 241 11.66 10.08 -14.17
N LEU A 242 10.81 9.35 -13.46
CA LEU A 242 11.09 8.89 -12.08
C LEU A 242 11.83 7.56 -12.01
N LEU A 243 11.89 6.78 -13.10
CA LEU A 243 12.53 5.47 -13.13
C LEU A 243 14.01 5.49 -12.70
N PRO A 244 14.82 6.53 -13.03
CA PRO A 244 16.19 6.62 -12.57
C PRO A 244 16.36 6.61 -11.05
N ILE A 245 15.34 7.03 -10.29
CA ILE A 245 15.34 7.00 -8.82
C ILE A 245 15.28 5.56 -8.33
N THR A 246 14.27 4.81 -8.77
CA THR A 246 14.12 3.39 -8.40
C THR A 246 15.32 2.56 -8.88
N TYR A 247 15.76 2.77 -10.12
CA TYR A 247 16.95 2.12 -10.66
C TYR A 247 18.17 2.38 -9.79
N GLY A 248 18.44 3.65 -9.47
CA GLY A 248 19.54 4.04 -8.60
C GLY A 248 19.42 3.45 -7.19
N TYR A 249 18.21 3.40 -6.62
CA TYR A 249 17.93 2.80 -5.31
C TYR A 249 18.32 1.31 -5.30
N ILE A 250 17.83 0.54 -6.27
CA ILE A 250 18.12 -0.90 -6.40
C ILE A 250 19.63 -1.14 -6.59
N LYS A 251 20.28 -0.41 -7.52
CA LYS A 251 21.71 -0.58 -7.78
C LYS A 251 22.60 -0.15 -6.62
N MET A 252 22.19 0.87 -5.84
CA MET A 252 22.96 1.32 -4.66
C MET A 252 22.87 0.35 -3.48
N LEU A 253 21.70 -0.24 -3.26
CA LEU A 253 21.51 -1.20 -2.17
C LEU A 253 22.04 -2.59 -2.53
N GLY A 254 21.85 -3.01 -3.77
CA GLY A 254 22.11 -4.38 -4.19
C GLY A 254 21.27 -5.40 -3.42
N GLU A 255 21.53 -6.67 -3.64
CA GLU A 255 20.79 -7.77 -2.99
C GLU A 255 20.86 -7.69 -1.46
N ALA A 256 22.04 -7.49 -0.91
CA ALA A 256 22.25 -7.45 0.53
C ALA A 256 21.54 -6.26 1.19
N GLY A 257 21.57 -5.08 0.56
CA GLY A 257 20.90 -3.89 1.07
C GLY A 257 19.39 -3.98 1.00
N LEU A 258 18.83 -4.49 -0.11
CA LEU A 258 17.37 -4.70 -0.27
C LEU A 258 16.87 -5.70 0.76
N ARG A 259 17.54 -6.83 0.94
CA ARG A 259 17.19 -7.81 1.99
C ARG A 259 17.26 -7.18 3.38
N ARG A 260 18.33 -6.41 3.67
CA ARG A 260 18.45 -5.72 4.97
C ARG A 260 17.33 -4.72 5.22
N ALA A 261 16.88 -4.00 4.21
CA ALA A 261 15.74 -3.09 4.30
C ALA A 261 14.46 -3.85 4.73
N THR A 262 14.17 -4.98 4.08
CA THR A 262 13.04 -5.86 4.45
C THR A 262 13.14 -6.37 5.90
N GLU A 263 14.31 -6.87 6.30
CA GLU A 263 14.54 -7.33 7.68
C GLU A 263 14.27 -6.20 8.69
N MET A 264 14.75 -4.99 8.40
CA MET A 264 14.55 -3.85 9.28
C MET A 264 13.08 -3.40 9.35
N ALA A 265 12.34 -3.41 8.24
CA ALA A 265 10.92 -3.08 8.24
C ALA A 265 10.12 -4.02 9.17
N ILE A 266 10.39 -5.33 9.08
CA ILE A 266 9.75 -6.33 9.96
C ILE A 266 10.17 -6.14 11.43
N VAL A 267 11.45 -5.90 11.68
CA VAL A 267 11.97 -5.67 13.05
C VAL A 267 11.34 -4.41 13.65
N ASN A 268 11.26 -3.32 12.89
CA ASN A 268 10.70 -2.06 13.37
C ASN A 268 9.20 -2.18 13.73
N ALA A 269 8.40 -2.82 12.90
CA ALA A 269 6.99 -3.07 13.19
C ALA A 269 6.81 -3.92 14.46
N ASN A 270 7.58 -4.99 14.60
CA ASN A 270 7.53 -5.84 15.79
C ASN A 270 8.08 -5.15 17.05
N TYR A 271 9.10 -4.28 16.93
CA TYR A 271 9.57 -3.45 18.02
C TYR A 271 8.46 -2.54 18.56
N MET A 272 7.76 -1.83 17.67
CA MET A 272 6.68 -0.94 18.06
C MET A 272 5.49 -1.69 18.65
N SER A 273 5.10 -2.82 18.03
CA SER A 273 4.03 -3.69 18.55
C SER A 273 4.34 -4.16 19.98
N ALA A 274 5.56 -4.62 20.24
CA ALA A 274 5.99 -5.06 21.57
C ALA A 274 6.04 -3.91 22.59
N ALA A 275 6.53 -2.74 22.20
CA ALA A 275 6.64 -1.58 23.08
C ALA A 275 5.26 -0.98 23.44
N LEU A 276 4.26 -1.12 22.56
CA LEU A 276 2.89 -0.64 22.81
C LEU A 276 2.00 -1.68 23.50
N ALA A 277 2.41 -2.93 23.63
CA ALA A 277 1.57 -4.05 24.05
C ALA A 277 0.90 -3.88 25.42
N SER A 278 1.50 -3.10 26.34
CA SER A 278 0.89 -2.81 27.65
C SER A 278 -0.25 -1.78 27.58
N GLU A 279 -0.29 -0.97 26.54
CA GLU A 279 -1.22 0.15 26.39
C GLU A 279 -2.24 -0.06 25.28
N PHE A 280 -1.83 -0.70 24.19
CA PHE A 280 -2.63 -0.94 22.99
C PHE A 280 -2.53 -2.40 22.58
N ARG A 281 -3.65 -2.98 22.23
CA ARG A 281 -3.68 -4.31 21.63
C ARG A 281 -3.30 -4.20 20.15
N THR A 282 -2.43 -5.09 19.67
CA THR A 282 -2.30 -5.38 18.25
C THR A 282 -3.48 -6.25 17.84
N TYR A 283 -4.29 -5.81 16.87
CA TYR A 283 -5.58 -6.44 16.54
C TYR A 283 -5.38 -7.85 15.98
N TYR A 284 -4.45 -8.00 15.01
CA TYR A 284 -4.07 -9.29 14.45
C TYR A 284 -2.57 -9.54 14.61
N SER A 285 -2.23 -10.79 14.80
CA SER A 285 -0.84 -11.28 14.80
C SER A 285 -0.81 -12.72 14.26
N GLY A 286 0.34 -13.10 13.69
CA GLY A 286 0.57 -14.48 13.27
C GLY A 286 0.64 -15.45 14.46
N GLU A 287 0.72 -16.74 14.18
CA GLU A 287 0.76 -17.84 15.18
C GLU A 287 1.86 -17.66 16.24
N THR A 288 2.94 -16.97 15.91
CA THR A 288 4.06 -16.68 16.84
C THR A 288 3.84 -15.40 17.65
N GLY A 289 2.70 -14.72 17.53
CA GLY A 289 2.42 -13.44 18.15
C GLY A 289 3.18 -12.27 17.50
N ARG A 290 3.67 -12.45 16.26
CA ARG A 290 4.41 -11.45 15.49
C ARG A 290 3.58 -10.92 14.35
N VAL A 291 3.93 -9.68 13.92
CA VAL A 291 3.38 -9.03 12.73
C VAL A 291 4.39 -9.04 11.59
N GLY A 292 3.95 -8.72 10.38
CA GLY A 292 4.81 -8.47 9.23
C GLY A 292 5.56 -7.14 9.36
N HIS A 293 5.49 -6.33 8.32
CA HIS A 293 6.10 -4.99 8.26
C HIS A 293 5.19 -3.87 8.77
N GLU A 294 3.95 -4.19 9.07
CA GLU A 294 2.91 -3.27 9.58
C GLU A 294 2.12 -3.95 10.69
N MET A 295 1.41 -3.14 11.49
CA MET A 295 0.54 -3.61 12.57
C MET A 295 -0.74 -2.81 12.63
N ILE A 296 -1.82 -3.44 13.08
CA ILE A 296 -3.10 -2.79 13.32
C ILE A 296 -3.28 -2.57 14.82
N LEU A 297 -3.30 -1.33 15.25
CA LEU A 297 -3.58 -0.95 16.64
C LEU A 297 -5.09 -0.87 16.87
N ASP A 298 -5.57 -1.59 17.86
CA ASP A 298 -6.96 -1.69 18.24
C ASP A 298 -7.41 -0.49 19.05
N LEU A 299 -8.33 0.32 18.51
CA LEU A 299 -9.00 1.43 19.18
C LEU A 299 -10.52 1.22 19.29
N THR A 300 -11.01 0.01 18.98
CA THR A 300 -12.45 -0.29 18.88
C THR A 300 -13.24 0.05 20.16
N ASN A 301 -12.61 0.02 21.32
CA ASN A 301 -13.23 0.36 22.59
C ASN A 301 -13.15 1.86 22.97
N PHE A 302 -12.34 2.68 22.29
CA PHE A 302 -12.10 4.07 22.68
C PHE A 302 -13.38 4.92 22.61
N LYS A 303 -14.23 4.68 21.61
CA LYS A 303 -15.51 5.39 21.49
C LYS A 303 -16.43 5.10 22.67
N LYS A 304 -16.48 3.84 23.11
CA LYS A 304 -17.30 3.41 24.26
C LYS A 304 -16.73 3.91 25.58
N ASP A 305 -15.41 3.79 25.76
CA ASP A 305 -14.76 4.03 27.06
C ASP A 305 -14.49 5.50 27.31
N TYR A 306 -14.16 6.28 26.25
CA TYR A 306 -13.73 7.67 26.34
C TYR A 306 -14.59 8.66 25.54
N ASN A 307 -15.53 8.16 24.70
CA ASN A 307 -16.26 8.93 23.69
C ASN A 307 -15.34 9.62 22.65
N ILE A 308 -14.20 9.00 22.35
CA ILE A 308 -13.18 9.45 21.40
C ILE A 308 -13.05 8.36 20.31
N ASP A 309 -12.99 8.76 19.04
CA ASP A 309 -12.81 7.83 17.91
C ASP A 309 -11.36 7.87 17.36
N CYS A 310 -11.06 6.96 16.44
CA CYS A 310 -9.72 6.87 15.86
C CYS A 310 -9.33 8.12 15.06
N GLY A 311 -10.31 8.84 14.51
CA GLY A 311 -10.10 10.12 13.82
C GLY A 311 -9.63 11.22 14.76
N ASP A 312 -10.19 11.28 15.97
CA ASP A 312 -9.77 12.23 17.01
C ASP A 312 -8.31 11.98 17.42
N ILE A 313 -7.93 10.70 17.58
CA ILE A 313 -6.54 10.30 17.90
C ILE A 313 -5.59 10.67 16.76
N ALA A 314 -6.00 10.44 15.51
CA ALA A 314 -5.23 10.81 14.34
C ALA A 314 -5.00 12.32 14.25
N HIS A 315 -6.03 13.12 14.49
CA HIS A 315 -5.92 14.58 14.57
C HIS A 315 -5.01 15.01 15.73
N ARG A 316 -5.10 14.33 16.87
CA ARG A 316 -4.24 14.65 18.02
C ARG A 316 -2.77 14.32 17.75
N LEU A 317 -2.45 13.25 17.00
CA LEU A 317 -1.09 12.96 16.55
C LEU A 317 -0.47 14.10 15.73
N MET A 318 -1.27 14.87 14.98
CA MET A 318 -0.77 16.05 14.25
C MET A 318 -0.25 17.13 15.21
N ASP A 319 -0.84 17.30 16.39
CA ASP A 319 -0.35 18.21 17.41
C ASP A 319 1.00 17.79 18.01
N TYR A 320 1.27 16.47 17.97
CA TYR A 320 2.59 15.91 18.33
C TYR A 320 3.59 15.95 17.16
N GLY A 321 3.17 16.43 15.98
CA GLY A 321 4.03 16.57 14.82
C GLY A 321 4.13 15.32 13.94
N PHE A 322 3.19 14.38 14.09
CA PHE A 322 3.11 13.18 13.25
C PHE A 322 2.01 13.30 12.20
N HIS A 323 2.30 12.89 11.00
CA HIS A 323 1.27 12.54 10.03
C HIS A 323 0.62 11.24 10.49
N ALA A 324 -0.70 11.25 10.65
CA ALA A 324 -1.41 10.10 11.19
C ALA A 324 -1.30 8.88 10.28
N PRO A 325 -1.26 7.66 10.84
CA PRO A 325 -1.38 6.42 10.09
C PRO A 325 -2.73 6.28 9.41
N THR A 326 -2.87 5.28 8.52
CA THR A 326 -4.14 4.92 7.88
C THR A 326 -5.19 4.56 8.93
N LEU A 327 -6.40 5.15 8.79
CA LEU A 327 -7.51 4.99 9.73
C LEU A 327 -8.51 3.95 9.26
N SER A 328 -9.10 3.21 10.22
CA SER A 328 -10.30 2.37 10.00
C SER A 328 -10.18 1.44 8.79
N PHE A 329 -9.00 0.95 8.52
CA PHE A 329 -8.72 -0.02 7.46
C PHE A 329 -7.61 -1.00 7.90
N PRO A 330 -7.77 -2.30 7.63
CA PRO A 330 -8.96 -2.98 7.12
C PRO A 330 -10.09 -3.14 8.14
N VAL A 331 -9.84 -2.82 9.39
CA VAL A 331 -10.79 -2.91 10.51
C VAL A 331 -11.23 -1.52 10.94
N HIS A 332 -12.53 -1.34 11.19
CA HIS A 332 -13.08 -0.08 11.69
C HIS A 332 -12.54 0.26 13.08
N GLU A 333 -12.34 1.55 13.37
CA GLU A 333 -11.77 2.05 14.63
C GLU A 333 -10.40 1.45 14.97
N THR A 334 -9.49 1.45 14.00
CA THR A 334 -8.10 1.02 14.16
C THR A 334 -7.14 1.98 13.48
N LEU A 335 -5.85 1.88 13.83
CA LEU A 335 -4.74 2.55 13.13
C LEU A 335 -3.83 1.49 12.53
N MET A 336 -3.56 1.58 11.22
CA MET A 336 -2.55 0.76 10.54
C MET A 336 -1.21 1.49 10.58
N VAL A 337 -0.25 0.97 11.35
CA VAL A 337 1.06 1.59 11.54
C VAL A 337 2.12 0.80 10.79
N GLU A 338 2.80 1.46 9.87
CA GLU A 338 3.93 0.93 9.10
C GLU A 338 5.16 1.84 9.31
N PRO A 339 6.13 1.45 10.16
CA PRO A 339 7.30 2.29 10.42
C PRO A 339 8.32 2.26 9.29
N THR A 340 8.25 1.30 8.38
CA THR A 340 9.23 1.01 7.32
C THR A 340 10.65 0.75 7.85
N GLU A 341 11.62 0.57 6.95
CA GLU A 341 13.05 0.43 7.28
C GLU A 341 13.73 1.78 7.52
N SER A 342 13.11 2.87 7.06
CA SER A 342 13.74 4.20 7.03
C SER A 342 13.62 4.96 8.34
N GLU A 343 12.70 4.54 9.22
CA GLU A 343 12.50 5.24 10.50
C GLU A 343 13.58 4.88 11.53
N PRO A 344 14.29 5.88 12.08
CA PRO A 344 15.25 5.63 13.16
C PRO A 344 14.50 5.27 14.45
N LYS A 345 15.17 4.47 15.29
CA LYS A 345 14.61 4.06 16.59
C LYS A 345 14.10 5.24 17.44
N ALA A 346 14.82 6.35 17.44
CA ALA A 346 14.42 7.53 18.19
C ALA A 346 13.08 8.12 17.74
N GLU A 347 12.76 8.05 16.43
CA GLU A 347 11.47 8.52 15.92
C GLU A 347 10.34 7.55 16.26
N MET A 348 10.61 6.24 16.19
CA MET A 348 9.67 5.23 16.67
C MET A 348 9.37 5.38 18.16
N ASP A 349 10.39 5.63 18.99
CA ASP A 349 10.22 5.89 20.42
C ASP A 349 9.35 7.13 20.68
N ARG A 350 9.56 8.22 19.93
CA ARG A 350 8.73 9.43 19.99
C ARG A 350 7.26 9.15 19.63
N PHE A 351 7.04 8.35 18.59
CA PHE A 351 5.68 7.97 18.18
C PHE A 351 4.98 7.12 19.27
N ILE A 352 5.69 6.15 19.85
CA ILE A 352 5.21 5.34 20.96
C ILE A 352 4.83 6.22 22.15
N GLU A 353 5.73 7.15 22.53
CA GLU A 353 5.48 8.08 23.63
C GLU A 353 4.27 9.00 23.35
N ALA A 354 4.12 9.47 22.10
CA ALA A 354 2.97 10.26 21.69
C ALA A 354 1.65 9.48 21.85
N LEU A 355 1.57 8.24 21.36
CA LEU A 355 0.37 7.41 21.51
C LEU A 355 0.02 7.13 22.97
N VAL A 356 1.01 6.80 23.78
CA VAL A 356 0.82 6.58 25.24
C VAL A 356 0.34 7.85 25.93
N SER A 357 0.90 9.02 25.56
CA SER A 357 0.47 10.32 26.09
C SER A 357 -0.97 10.64 25.66
N ILE A 358 -1.33 10.41 24.40
CA ILE A 358 -2.70 10.62 23.90
C ILE A 358 -3.70 9.71 24.62
N LYS A 359 -3.36 8.45 24.87
CA LYS A 359 -4.22 7.55 25.65
C LYS A 359 -4.50 8.10 27.06
N ARG A 360 -3.48 8.63 27.75
CA ARG A 360 -3.66 9.29 29.05
C ARG A 360 -4.54 10.53 28.95
N GLU A 361 -4.43 11.31 27.86
CA GLU A 361 -5.34 12.43 27.60
C GLU A 361 -6.79 11.95 27.42
N CYS A 362 -7.00 10.82 26.70
CA CYS A 362 -8.32 10.20 26.56
C CYS A 362 -8.90 9.77 27.92
N GLU A 363 -8.11 9.13 28.76
CA GLU A 363 -8.49 8.70 30.11
C GLU A 363 -8.88 9.90 30.99
N ALA A 364 -8.13 10.99 30.90
CA ALA A 364 -8.41 12.22 31.64
C ALA A 364 -9.64 12.99 31.12
N ALA A 365 -10.02 12.77 29.87
CA ALA A 365 -11.12 13.45 29.18
C ALA A 365 -12.50 12.81 29.44
N VAL A 366 -12.58 11.72 30.19
CA VAL A 366 -13.86 11.02 30.46
C VAL A 366 -14.86 11.99 31.10
N GLY A 367 -16.05 12.12 30.51
CA GLY A 367 -17.10 13.02 30.92
C GLY A 367 -16.89 14.50 30.54
N GLN A 368 -15.85 14.84 29.81
CA GLN A 368 -15.55 16.17 29.30
C GLN A 368 -15.73 16.24 27.79
N PRO A 369 -16.86 16.73 27.28
CA PRO A 369 -17.11 16.77 25.83
C PRO A 369 -16.21 17.79 25.10
N ASP A 370 -15.77 18.86 25.80
CA ASP A 370 -14.79 19.83 25.29
C ASP A 370 -13.43 19.49 25.88
N ASN A 371 -12.60 18.78 25.12
CA ASN A 371 -11.30 18.29 25.55
C ASN A 371 -10.24 18.39 24.45
N VAL A 372 -9.00 18.26 24.84
CA VAL A 372 -7.82 18.47 23.98
C VAL A 372 -7.71 17.47 22.82
N VAL A 373 -8.29 16.28 22.95
CA VAL A 373 -8.24 15.24 21.90
C VAL A 373 -9.32 15.49 20.86
N VAL A 374 -10.56 15.72 21.29
CA VAL A 374 -11.71 15.94 20.38
C VAL A 374 -11.54 17.21 19.55
N ASN A 375 -10.89 18.25 20.11
CA ASN A 375 -10.69 19.53 19.42
C ASN A 375 -9.40 19.57 18.56
N ALA A 376 -8.58 18.54 18.60
CA ALA A 376 -7.37 18.49 17.77
C ALA A 376 -7.72 18.45 16.26
N PRO A 377 -6.84 18.95 15.39
CA PRO A 377 -5.54 19.55 15.66
C PRO A 377 -5.64 21.05 15.97
N HIS A 378 -4.70 21.58 16.76
CA HIS A 378 -4.67 22.98 17.19
C HIS A 378 -3.73 23.80 16.31
N THR A 379 -4.28 24.81 15.64
CA THR A 379 -3.52 25.68 14.73
C THR A 379 -2.87 26.86 15.46
N ALA A 380 -1.86 27.48 14.85
CA ALA A 380 -1.25 28.69 15.39
C ALA A 380 -2.25 29.85 15.49
N VAL A 381 -3.22 29.93 14.57
CA VAL A 381 -4.26 30.97 14.57
C VAL A 381 -5.16 30.86 15.80
N GLU A 382 -5.61 29.65 16.14
CA GLU A 382 -6.44 29.39 17.33
C GLU A 382 -5.67 29.71 18.61
N ILE A 383 -4.40 29.31 18.69
CA ILE A 383 -3.55 29.57 19.87
C ILE A 383 -3.32 31.07 20.10
N ALA A 384 -3.22 31.86 19.03
CA ALA A 384 -3.02 33.30 19.10
C ALA A 384 -4.33 34.09 19.36
N GLY A 385 -5.48 33.47 19.07
CA GLY A 385 -6.80 34.08 19.20
C GLY A 385 -7.40 33.98 20.59
N GLU A 386 -8.73 34.12 20.66
CA GLU A 386 -9.49 33.82 21.90
C GLU A 386 -9.42 32.35 22.22
N TRP A 387 -9.42 32.01 23.51
CA TRP A 387 -9.30 30.63 23.96
C TRP A 387 -10.53 30.20 24.78
N PRO A 388 -11.52 29.59 24.14
CA PRO A 388 -12.78 29.25 24.81
C PRO A 388 -12.72 27.90 25.56
N HIS A 389 -11.65 27.12 25.40
CA HIS A 389 -11.55 25.76 25.90
C HIS A 389 -11.20 25.68 27.40
N PRO A 390 -11.68 24.64 28.12
CA PRO A 390 -11.40 24.46 29.55
C PRO A 390 -9.97 24.01 29.87
N TYR A 391 -9.21 23.54 28.88
CA TYR A 391 -7.80 23.15 28.99
C TYR A 391 -6.89 24.30 28.53
N THR A 392 -5.62 24.25 28.94
CA THR A 392 -4.66 25.33 28.64
C THR A 392 -4.10 25.23 27.22
N ARG A 393 -3.69 26.40 26.67
CA ARG A 393 -2.93 26.45 25.40
C ARG A 393 -1.69 25.56 25.45
N GLN A 394 -1.01 25.48 26.59
CA GLN A 394 0.16 24.66 26.78
C GLN A 394 -0.16 23.17 26.62
N GLN A 395 -1.26 22.68 27.20
CA GLN A 395 -1.73 21.30 27.01
C GLN A 395 -2.06 21.02 25.54
N ALA A 396 -2.67 21.98 24.84
CA ALA A 396 -3.01 21.87 23.44
C ALA A 396 -1.78 21.65 22.55
N VAL A 397 -0.73 22.48 22.71
CA VAL A 397 0.36 22.52 21.72
C VAL A 397 1.70 21.97 22.19
N PHE A 398 1.90 21.80 23.49
CA PHE A 398 3.15 21.29 24.06
C PHE A 398 2.90 20.15 25.07
N PRO A 399 2.24 19.08 24.66
CA PRO A 399 1.88 17.99 25.57
C PRO A 399 3.11 17.27 26.15
N LEU A 400 4.23 17.25 25.42
CA LEU A 400 5.52 16.68 25.84
C LEU A 400 6.64 17.67 25.57
N GLU A 401 7.75 17.55 26.32
CA GLU A 401 8.85 18.50 26.23
C GLU A 401 9.53 18.51 24.85
N TRP A 402 9.70 17.34 24.22
CA TRP A 402 10.29 17.28 22.89
C TRP A 402 9.41 17.91 21.80
N VAL A 403 8.07 17.95 22.00
CA VAL A 403 7.17 18.67 21.09
C VAL A 403 7.45 20.18 21.16
N ARG A 404 7.75 20.73 22.33
CA ARG A 404 8.12 22.15 22.49
C ARG A 404 9.36 22.50 21.69
N GLN A 405 10.36 21.61 21.68
CA GLN A 405 11.64 21.85 21.00
C GLN A 405 11.53 21.80 19.47
N ALA A 406 10.55 21.06 18.91
CA ALA A 406 10.39 20.84 17.48
C ALA A 406 8.91 20.98 17.04
N LYS A 407 8.20 21.98 17.57
CA LYS A 407 6.77 22.17 17.28
C LYS A 407 6.52 22.48 15.81
N PHE A 408 5.68 21.66 15.21
CA PHE A 408 5.01 21.93 13.95
C PHE A 408 3.54 22.27 14.23
N PHE A 409 3.05 23.38 13.70
CA PHE A 409 1.64 23.76 13.82
C PHE A 409 0.87 23.27 12.59
N PRO A 410 -0.20 22.48 12.77
CA PRO A 410 -1.11 22.16 11.69
C PRO A 410 -1.68 23.45 11.05
N TYR A 411 -1.88 23.42 9.72
CA TYR A 411 -2.39 24.60 9.00
C TYR A 411 -3.90 24.75 9.11
N VAL A 412 -4.62 23.66 9.35
CA VAL A 412 -6.08 23.59 9.33
C VAL A 412 -6.55 22.93 10.62
N SER A 413 -7.57 23.51 11.27
CA SER A 413 -8.29 22.91 12.40
C SER A 413 -9.12 21.73 11.95
N LYS A 414 -9.75 21.04 12.89
CA LYS A 414 -10.67 19.94 12.62
C LYS A 414 -11.79 20.38 11.66
N ILE A 415 -11.96 19.66 10.58
CA ILE A 415 -13.03 19.85 9.60
C ILE A 415 -13.95 18.63 9.57
N ASP A 416 -15.23 18.83 9.27
CA ASP A 416 -16.15 17.75 8.94
C ASP A 416 -15.95 17.36 7.47
N ALA A 417 -15.03 16.41 7.25
CA ALA A 417 -14.74 15.91 5.91
C ALA A 417 -15.97 15.27 5.25
N GLY A 418 -16.77 14.52 6.01
CA GLY A 418 -17.98 13.90 5.51
C GLY A 418 -19.05 14.90 5.09
N TYR A 419 -19.15 16.03 5.76
CA TYR A 419 -19.99 17.13 5.32
C TYR A 419 -19.43 17.76 4.04
N GLY A 420 -18.12 18.04 4.00
CA GLY A 420 -17.45 18.63 2.85
C GLY A 420 -17.61 17.81 1.58
N ASP A 421 -17.44 16.49 1.67
CA ASP A 421 -17.59 15.57 0.53
C ASP A 421 -19.02 15.54 -0.04
N ARG A 422 -20.02 15.71 0.80
CA ARG A 422 -21.44 15.75 0.40
C ARG A 422 -21.92 17.14 -0.03
N ASN A 423 -21.19 18.19 0.31
CA ASN A 423 -21.57 19.59 0.09
C ASN A 423 -20.46 20.34 -0.65
N LEU A 424 -20.05 19.81 -1.80
CA LEU A 424 -19.04 20.45 -2.67
C LEU A 424 -19.52 21.84 -3.08
N CYS A 425 -18.70 22.85 -2.80
CA CYS A 425 -18.94 24.23 -3.21
C CYS A 425 -17.92 24.62 -4.28
N CYS A 426 -18.38 24.84 -5.51
CA CYS A 426 -17.58 25.37 -6.60
C CYS A 426 -17.61 26.90 -6.54
N ARG A 427 -16.52 27.53 -6.02
CA ARG A 427 -16.42 29.00 -5.95
C ARG A 427 -16.29 29.70 -7.32
N ASN A 428 -16.01 28.94 -8.37
CA ASN A 428 -15.81 29.48 -9.74
C ASN A 428 -16.96 29.15 -10.68
N CYS A 429 -18.10 28.75 -10.19
CA CYS A 429 -19.29 28.45 -10.99
C CYS A 429 -20.32 29.58 -11.01
N GLU A 430 -19.93 30.82 -10.62
CA GLU A 430 -20.73 32.04 -10.82
C GLU A 430 -20.29 32.78 -12.09
#